data_6b3a7386962bf491cb84ebc628e67d1b
#
_entry.id   6b3a7386962bf491cb84ebc628e67d1b
#
_cell.length_a   1.000
_cell.length_b   1.000
_cell.length_c   1.000
_cell.angle_alpha   90.00
_cell.angle_beta   90.00
_cell.angle_gamma   90.00
#
_symmetry.space_group_name_H-M   'P 1'
#
loop_
_entity.id
_entity.type
_entity.pdbx_description
1 polymer ?
#
loop_
_entity_poly.entity_id
_entity_poly.type
_entity_poly.pdbx_seq_one_letter_code
_entity_poly.pdbx_strand_id
1 'polypeptide(L)'
;MFRNISNYFNKKNLKDKKYSFLFDKPLENEYVCFDCETTGLNPQIDDIISIGAVIIKDNTIVSSKKFVRYIKPKNSSLDEKSIKIHHIRECDLKNGCEIEDVILEFLEFIGNRTLVGYFLDFDKNMINKYLKPLLGITLPNRSIEVSEIYHDFKIELIRKALWI
;
A
#
# COMPACT_ATOMS: atom_id res chain seq x y z
N MET A 1 16.87 -14.06 6.60
CA MET A 1 16.60 -14.82 7.85
C MET A 1 15.61 -14.09 8.77
N PHE A 2 15.82 -12.83 9.11
CA PHE A 2 14.93 -12.06 10.03
C PHE A 2 13.46 -11.94 9.57
N ARG A 3 13.19 -11.78 8.28
CA ARG A 3 11.83 -11.66 7.74
C ARG A 3 10.98 -12.93 7.95
N ASN A 4 11.57 -14.12 7.85
CA ASN A 4 10.85 -15.37 8.07
C ASN A 4 10.40 -15.51 9.52
N ILE A 5 11.21 -15.04 10.47
CA ILE A 5 10.88 -15.04 11.91
C ILE A 5 9.75 -14.01 12.18
N SER A 6 9.86 -12.82 11.62
CA SER A 6 8.82 -11.78 11.74
C SER A 6 7.49 -12.26 11.17
N ASN A 7 7.48 -12.86 9.98
CA ASN A 7 6.27 -13.39 9.37
C ASN A 7 5.68 -14.58 10.14
N TYR A 8 6.51 -15.39 10.80
CA TYR A 8 6.02 -16.47 11.65
C TYR A 8 5.20 -15.94 12.84
N PHE A 9 5.74 -14.96 13.57
CA PHE A 9 5.01 -14.33 14.67
C PHE A 9 3.78 -13.56 14.18
N ASN A 10 3.90 -12.85 13.06
CA ASN A 10 2.81 -12.13 12.44
C ASN A 10 1.65 -13.10 12.09
N LYS A 11 1.96 -14.23 11.44
CA LYS A 11 0.97 -15.28 11.13
C LYS A 11 0.30 -15.88 12.39
N LYS A 12 1.06 -16.04 13.48
CA LYS A 12 0.54 -16.55 14.75
C LYS A 12 -0.47 -15.59 15.39
N ASN A 13 -0.28 -14.29 15.20
CA ASN A 13 -1.15 -13.24 15.73
C ASN A 13 -2.41 -12.99 14.89
N LEU A 14 -2.52 -13.64 13.73
CA LEU A 14 -3.67 -13.46 12.83
C LEU A 14 -4.97 -13.89 13.51
N LYS A 15 -5.86 -12.92 13.75
CA LYS A 15 -7.15 -13.12 14.41
C LYS A 15 -8.15 -13.89 13.54
N ASP A 16 -8.21 -13.56 12.23
CA ASP A 16 -9.12 -14.21 11.29
C ASP A 16 -8.34 -15.06 10.28
N LYS A 17 -8.50 -16.37 10.37
CA LYS A 17 -7.80 -17.37 9.53
C LYS A 17 -8.18 -17.30 8.05
N LYS A 18 -9.30 -16.63 7.69
CA LYS A 18 -9.67 -16.35 6.31
C LYS A 18 -8.52 -15.68 5.54
N TYR A 19 -7.74 -14.81 6.20
CA TYR A 19 -6.64 -14.07 5.60
C TYR A 19 -5.27 -14.78 5.68
N SER A 20 -5.24 -16.08 6.00
CA SER A 20 -4.00 -16.86 6.06
C SER A 20 -3.25 -16.93 4.72
N PHE A 21 -3.93 -16.77 3.60
CA PHE A 21 -3.36 -16.73 2.24
C PHE A 21 -2.33 -15.63 2.04
N LEU A 22 -2.39 -14.55 2.82
CA LEU A 22 -1.40 -13.46 2.78
C LEU A 22 0.03 -13.92 3.10
N PHE A 23 0.15 -15.04 3.81
CA PHE A 23 1.43 -15.63 4.22
C PHE A 23 1.93 -16.73 3.28
N ASP A 24 1.20 -17.04 2.23
CA ASP A 24 1.61 -18.04 1.24
C ASP A 24 2.80 -17.54 0.41
N LYS A 25 3.44 -18.47 -0.32
CA LYS A 25 4.53 -18.12 -1.22
C LYS A 25 4.02 -17.07 -2.23
N PRO A 26 4.71 -15.94 -2.42
CA PRO A 26 4.31 -14.95 -3.40
C PRO A 26 4.15 -15.54 -4.80
N LEU A 27 3.14 -15.07 -5.54
CA LEU A 27 2.95 -15.42 -6.94
C LEU A 27 4.15 -14.95 -7.76
N GLU A 28 4.62 -15.81 -8.64
CA GLU A 28 5.72 -15.48 -9.55
C GLU A 28 5.19 -14.58 -10.67
N ASN A 29 5.97 -13.55 -11.03
CA ASN A 29 5.64 -12.57 -12.08
C ASN A 29 4.30 -11.85 -11.90
N GLU A 30 3.75 -11.84 -10.68
CA GLU A 30 2.58 -11.04 -10.35
C GLU A 30 2.89 -10.08 -9.19
N TYR A 31 2.56 -8.81 -9.40
CA TYR A 31 2.80 -7.72 -8.46
C TYR A 31 1.53 -6.89 -8.31
N VAL A 32 1.42 -6.17 -7.22
CA VAL A 32 0.42 -5.10 -7.06
C VAL A 32 1.16 -3.79 -6.85
N CYS A 33 0.98 -2.87 -7.77
CA CYS A 33 1.38 -1.48 -7.58
C CYS A 33 0.24 -0.74 -6.90
N PHE A 34 0.51 -0.07 -5.77
CA PHE A 34 -0.50 0.68 -5.06
C PHE A 34 0.06 1.96 -4.43
N ASP A 35 -0.85 2.87 -4.15
CA ASP A 35 -0.59 4.16 -3.54
C ASP A 35 -1.80 4.57 -2.70
N CYS A 36 -1.59 5.36 -1.63
CA CYS A 36 -2.63 5.88 -0.76
C CYS A 36 -2.63 7.40 -0.78
N GLU A 37 -3.79 8.01 -0.98
CA GLU A 37 -3.97 9.42 -0.66
C GLU A 37 -4.41 9.56 0.79
N THR A 38 -3.87 10.57 1.46
CA THR A 38 -4.03 10.75 2.91
C THR A 38 -4.32 12.21 3.26
N THR A 39 -4.85 12.45 4.45
CA THR A 39 -5.08 13.81 4.96
C THR A 39 -3.79 14.54 5.32
N GLY A 40 -2.67 13.83 5.46
CA GLY A 40 -1.34 14.36 5.75
C GLY A 40 -0.29 13.24 5.83
N LEU A 41 0.92 13.58 6.27
CA LEU A 41 2.08 12.69 6.21
C LEU A 41 2.43 11.99 7.53
N ASN A 42 1.60 12.10 8.56
CA ASN A 42 1.86 11.45 9.84
C ASN A 42 0.93 10.24 10.05
N PRO A 43 1.41 8.98 9.91
CA PRO A 43 0.58 7.80 10.05
C PRO A 43 -0.11 7.65 11.42
N GLN A 44 0.32 8.38 12.45
CA GLN A 44 -0.30 8.29 13.79
C GLN A 44 -1.60 9.07 13.89
N ILE A 45 -1.71 10.18 13.17
CA ILE A 45 -2.84 11.11 13.26
C ILE A 45 -3.64 11.23 11.96
N ASP A 46 -2.98 11.10 10.81
CA ASP A 46 -3.60 11.28 9.51
C ASP A 46 -4.35 10.03 9.04
N ASP A 47 -5.40 10.24 8.26
CA ASP A 47 -6.28 9.18 7.76
C ASP A 47 -6.02 8.92 6.27
N ILE A 48 -6.26 7.67 5.83
CA ILE A 48 -6.32 7.32 4.40
C ILE A 48 -7.66 7.81 3.86
N ILE A 49 -7.64 8.51 2.73
CA ILE A 49 -8.83 8.99 2.02
C ILE A 49 -9.06 8.32 0.67
N SER A 50 -8.03 7.69 0.12
CA SER A 50 -8.15 6.86 -1.08
C SER A 50 -7.07 5.78 -1.10
N ILE A 51 -7.40 4.63 -1.68
CA ILE A 51 -6.44 3.59 -2.06
C ILE A 51 -6.62 3.30 -3.53
N GLY A 52 -5.56 3.47 -4.30
CA GLY A 52 -5.47 3.08 -5.70
C GLY A 52 -4.51 1.92 -5.89
N ALA A 53 -4.91 0.87 -6.63
CA ALA A 53 -4.02 -0.23 -6.93
C ALA A 53 -4.30 -0.89 -8.28
N VAL A 54 -3.25 -1.44 -8.91
CA VAL A 54 -3.35 -2.22 -10.14
C VAL A 54 -2.50 -3.48 -10.04
N ILE A 55 -2.90 -4.51 -10.78
CA ILE A 55 -2.11 -5.73 -10.91
C ILE A 55 -1.16 -5.59 -12.10
N ILE A 56 0.11 -5.96 -11.87
CA ILE A 56 1.12 -6.14 -12.91
C ILE A 56 1.36 -7.65 -13.02
N LYS A 57 1.23 -8.19 -14.21
CA LYS A 57 1.47 -9.60 -14.50
C LYS A 57 2.33 -9.72 -15.76
N ASP A 58 3.38 -10.54 -15.70
CA ASP A 58 4.29 -10.79 -16.82
C ASP A 58 4.76 -9.47 -17.49
N ASN A 59 5.19 -8.50 -16.66
CA ASN A 59 5.63 -7.15 -17.05
C ASN A 59 4.55 -6.28 -17.74
N THR A 60 3.27 -6.65 -17.61
CA THR A 60 2.15 -5.92 -18.23
C THR A 60 1.17 -5.46 -17.14
N ILE A 61 0.73 -4.20 -17.22
CA ILE A 61 -0.32 -3.66 -16.36
C ILE A 61 -1.66 -4.23 -16.80
N VAL A 62 -2.35 -4.93 -15.90
CA VAL A 62 -3.68 -5.50 -16.16
C VAL A 62 -4.74 -4.46 -15.80
N SER A 63 -5.01 -3.51 -16.70
CA SER A 63 -5.89 -2.36 -16.48
C SER A 63 -7.35 -2.73 -16.11
N SER A 64 -7.81 -3.92 -16.49
CA SER A 64 -9.10 -4.45 -16.10
C SER A 64 -9.17 -4.91 -14.63
N LYS A 65 -8.02 -5.13 -13.98
CA LYS A 65 -7.89 -5.51 -12.57
C LYS A 65 -7.30 -4.35 -11.79
N LYS A 66 -8.16 -3.40 -11.44
CA LYS A 66 -7.82 -2.24 -10.63
C LYS A 66 -8.67 -2.19 -9.37
N PHE A 67 -8.11 -1.64 -8.32
CA PHE A 67 -8.76 -1.32 -7.06
C PHE A 67 -8.73 0.20 -6.89
N VAL A 68 -9.88 0.82 -6.68
CA VAL A 68 -9.97 2.24 -6.36
C VAL A 68 -11.10 2.40 -5.35
N ARG A 69 -10.79 2.94 -4.17
CA ARG A 69 -11.79 3.23 -3.14
C ARG A 69 -11.52 4.61 -2.55
N TYR A 70 -12.58 5.38 -2.44
CA TYR A 70 -12.61 6.59 -1.63
C TYR A 70 -13.10 6.24 -0.22
N ILE A 71 -12.50 6.83 0.78
CA ILE A 71 -12.67 6.50 2.18
C ILE A 71 -13.04 7.77 2.94
N LYS A 72 -14.02 7.66 3.80
CA LYS A 72 -14.43 8.77 4.66
C LYS A 72 -13.42 8.90 5.81
N PRO A 73 -12.72 10.04 5.96
CA PRO A 73 -11.79 10.24 7.07
C PRO A 73 -12.55 10.27 8.39
N LYS A 74 -11.96 9.68 9.46
CA LYS A 74 -12.57 9.61 10.79
C LYS A 74 -12.28 10.83 11.65
N ASN A 75 -11.04 11.30 11.62
CA ASN A 75 -10.51 12.22 12.62
C ASN A 75 -9.93 13.51 12.06
N SER A 76 -9.69 13.58 10.77
CA SER A 76 -8.99 14.69 10.14
C SER A 76 -9.82 15.35 9.05
N SER A 77 -9.82 16.67 9.04
CA SER A 77 -10.31 17.46 7.91
C SER A 77 -9.23 17.54 6.83
N LEU A 78 -9.65 17.60 5.58
CA LEU A 78 -8.75 17.89 4.47
C LEU A 78 -8.22 19.33 4.60
N ASP A 79 -6.90 19.49 4.50
CA ASP A 79 -6.34 20.82 4.36
C ASP A 79 -6.21 21.21 2.87
N GLU A 80 -6.13 22.52 2.60
CA GLU A 80 -6.01 23.01 1.24
C GLU A 80 -4.74 22.54 0.52
N LYS A 81 -3.66 22.24 1.26
CA LYS A 81 -2.39 21.78 0.67
C LYS A 81 -2.53 20.33 0.18
N SER A 82 -3.13 19.48 0.99
CA SER A 82 -3.41 18.09 0.63
C SER A 82 -4.33 18.04 -0.61
N ILE A 83 -5.42 18.82 -0.63
CA ILE A 83 -6.34 18.91 -1.78
C ILE A 83 -5.60 19.33 -3.08
N LYS A 84 -4.64 20.25 -2.99
CA LYS A 84 -3.84 20.67 -4.16
C LYS A 84 -2.94 19.58 -4.71
N ILE A 85 -2.56 18.59 -3.90
CA ILE A 85 -1.70 17.48 -4.29
C ILE A 85 -2.52 16.36 -4.92
N HIS A 86 -3.53 15.86 -4.21
CA HIS A 86 -4.30 14.68 -4.63
C HIS A 86 -5.62 15.02 -5.35
N HIS A 87 -6.04 16.29 -5.36
CA HIS A 87 -7.27 16.80 -6.01
C HIS A 87 -8.59 16.17 -5.51
N ILE A 88 -8.57 15.49 -4.38
CA ILE A 88 -9.77 14.90 -3.76
C ILE A 88 -10.37 15.92 -2.80
N ARG A 89 -11.65 16.23 -2.98
CA ARG A 89 -12.37 17.21 -2.16
C ARG A 89 -13.28 16.52 -1.16
N GLU A 90 -13.72 17.22 -0.14
CA GLU A 90 -14.67 16.68 0.86
C GLU A 90 -15.95 16.14 0.22
N CYS A 91 -16.45 16.76 -0.86
CA CYS A 91 -17.63 16.29 -1.56
C CYS A 91 -17.42 14.92 -2.23
N ASP A 92 -16.19 14.61 -2.63
CA ASP A 92 -15.84 13.33 -3.26
C ASP A 92 -15.83 12.20 -2.21
N LEU A 93 -15.62 12.55 -0.93
CA LEU A 93 -15.55 11.61 0.20
C LEU A 93 -16.88 11.43 0.95
N LYS A 94 -17.92 12.23 0.64
CA LYS A 94 -19.23 12.15 1.34
C LYS A 94 -19.83 10.75 1.33
N ASN A 95 -19.66 10.03 0.21
CA ASN A 95 -20.12 8.67 0.02
C ASN A 95 -18.97 7.66 0.09
N GLY A 96 -17.85 8.03 0.72
CA GLY A 96 -16.71 7.17 0.92
C GLY A 96 -17.06 5.97 1.80
N CYS A 97 -16.35 4.88 1.58
CA CYS A 97 -16.51 3.65 2.36
C CYS A 97 -15.88 3.81 3.76
N GLU A 98 -16.24 2.93 4.67
CA GLU A 98 -15.55 2.80 5.95
C GLU A 98 -14.18 2.16 5.72
N ILE A 99 -13.16 2.68 6.42
CA ILE A 99 -11.77 2.25 6.20
C ILE A 99 -11.57 0.76 6.51
N GLU A 100 -12.26 0.23 7.51
CA GLU A 100 -12.14 -1.17 7.91
C GLU A 100 -12.56 -2.11 6.78
N ASP A 101 -13.67 -1.81 6.11
CA ASP A 101 -14.19 -2.61 4.99
C ASP A 101 -13.23 -2.53 3.80
N VAL A 102 -12.74 -1.31 3.50
CA VAL A 102 -11.78 -1.09 2.41
C VAL A 102 -10.46 -1.83 2.64
N ILE A 103 -9.95 -1.85 3.87
CA ILE A 103 -8.74 -2.62 4.21
C ILE A 103 -8.97 -4.12 3.93
N LEU A 104 -10.10 -4.67 4.33
CA LEU A 104 -10.39 -6.09 4.10
C LEU A 104 -10.54 -6.42 2.60
N GLU A 105 -11.24 -5.58 1.83
CA GLU A 105 -11.30 -5.70 0.38
C GLU A 105 -9.91 -5.57 -0.28
N PHE A 106 -9.09 -4.64 0.20
CA PHE A 106 -7.74 -4.45 -0.31
C PHE A 106 -6.86 -5.67 -0.07
N LEU A 107 -6.96 -6.33 1.10
CA LEU A 107 -6.23 -7.57 1.36
C LEU A 107 -6.64 -8.69 0.39
N GLU A 108 -7.91 -8.81 0.06
CA GLU A 108 -8.39 -9.79 -0.93
C GLU A 108 -7.86 -9.46 -2.33
N PHE A 109 -7.80 -8.16 -2.69
CA PHE A 109 -7.26 -7.72 -3.96
C PHE A 109 -5.76 -7.99 -4.10
N ILE A 110 -4.96 -7.66 -3.10
CA ILE A 110 -3.50 -7.85 -3.16
C ILE A 110 -3.10 -9.33 -3.06
N GLY A 111 -3.86 -10.13 -2.31
CA GLY A 111 -3.51 -11.52 -2.06
C GLY A 111 -2.10 -11.65 -1.46
N ASN A 112 -1.37 -12.68 -1.89
CA ASN A 112 0.02 -12.92 -1.50
C ASN A 112 1.06 -12.31 -2.47
N ARG A 113 0.64 -11.39 -3.36
CA ARG A 113 1.50 -10.74 -4.36
C ARG A 113 2.56 -9.85 -3.71
N THR A 114 3.67 -9.69 -4.41
CA THR A 114 4.67 -8.67 -4.04
C THR A 114 4.10 -7.27 -4.31
N LEU A 115 4.22 -6.38 -3.33
CA LEU A 115 3.77 -5.00 -3.42
C LEU A 115 4.85 -4.13 -4.04
N VAL A 116 4.45 -3.17 -4.85
CA VAL A 116 5.33 -2.21 -5.52
C VAL A 116 4.78 -0.80 -5.29
N GLY A 117 5.62 0.16 -5.01
CA GLY A 117 5.20 1.55 -4.83
C GLY A 117 6.39 2.50 -4.71
N TYR A 118 6.09 3.79 -4.68
CA TYR A 118 7.06 4.86 -4.50
C TYR A 118 6.90 5.43 -3.09
N PHE A 119 7.95 5.41 -2.28
CA PHE A 119 7.90 5.63 -0.82
C PHE A 119 6.93 4.66 -0.11
N LEU A 120 6.89 3.43 -0.58
CA LEU A 120 5.95 2.38 -0.21
C LEU A 120 5.86 2.10 1.30
N ASP A 121 6.93 2.35 2.06
CA ASP A 121 6.90 2.14 3.51
C ASP A 121 5.95 3.12 4.21
N PHE A 122 5.72 4.32 3.66
CA PHE A 122 4.70 5.23 4.16
C PHE A 122 3.30 4.62 4.00
N ASP A 123 2.95 4.16 2.80
CA ASP A 123 1.65 3.55 2.50
C ASP A 123 1.40 2.30 3.35
N LYS A 124 2.42 1.45 3.48
CA LYS A 124 2.35 0.26 4.35
C LYS A 124 2.09 0.64 5.81
N ASN A 125 2.70 1.70 6.31
CA ASN A 125 2.47 2.17 7.67
C ASN A 125 1.05 2.71 7.83
N MET A 126 0.53 3.43 6.84
CA MET A 126 -0.86 3.88 6.82
C MET A 126 -1.84 2.69 6.83
N ILE A 127 -1.63 1.68 6.01
CA ILE A 127 -2.44 0.44 6.01
C ILE A 127 -2.31 -0.29 7.36
N ASN A 128 -1.10 -0.43 7.90
CA ASN A 128 -0.84 -1.15 9.15
C ASN A 128 -1.49 -0.49 10.38
N LYS A 129 -1.71 0.82 10.37
CA LYS A 129 -2.47 1.55 11.39
C LYS A 129 -3.85 0.92 11.62
N TYR A 130 -4.52 0.52 10.53
CA TYR A 130 -5.85 -0.10 10.58
C TYR A 130 -5.80 -1.62 10.63
N LEU A 131 -4.86 -2.22 9.92
CA LEU A 131 -4.73 -3.68 9.83
C LEU A 131 -4.39 -4.32 11.18
N LYS A 132 -3.52 -3.69 11.96
CA LYS A 132 -3.08 -4.23 13.25
C LYS A 132 -4.21 -4.36 14.28
N PRO A 133 -5.07 -3.35 14.52
CA PRO A 133 -6.21 -3.53 15.40
C PRO A 133 -7.27 -4.49 14.85
N LEU A 134 -7.51 -4.52 13.52
CA LEU A 134 -8.48 -5.41 12.88
C LEU A 134 -8.06 -6.89 12.96
N LEU A 135 -6.90 -7.22 12.44
CA LEU A 135 -6.46 -8.61 12.24
C LEU A 135 -5.28 -9.04 13.10
N GLY A 136 -4.70 -8.15 13.91
CA GLY A 136 -3.55 -8.45 14.78
C GLY A 136 -2.22 -8.58 14.06
N ILE A 137 -2.17 -8.24 12.78
CA ILE A 137 -1.00 -8.40 11.90
C ILE A 137 -0.62 -7.08 11.23
N THR A 138 0.57 -7.05 10.67
CA THR A 138 0.98 -6.05 9.67
C THR A 138 1.05 -6.71 8.30
N LEU A 139 1.07 -5.93 7.21
CA LEU A 139 1.18 -6.45 5.84
C LEU A 139 2.39 -7.38 5.71
N PRO A 140 2.18 -8.70 5.46
CA PRO A 140 3.27 -9.67 5.38
C PRO A 140 3.90 -9.74 4.00
N ASN A 141 3.27 -9.15 3.00
CA ASN A 141 3.66 -9.18 1.60
C ASN A 141 5.10 -8.69 1.38
N ARG A 142 5.77 -9.26 0.39
CA ARG A 142 7.04 -8.69 -0.10
C ARG A 142 6.81 -7.31 -0.68
N SER A 143 7.83 -6.47 -0.63
CA SER A 143 7.79 -5.12 -1.19
C SER A 143 8.98 -4.86 -2.09
N ILE A 144 8.74 -4.06 -3.11
CA ILE A 144 9.74 -3.46 -4.00
C ILE A 144 9.54 -1.96 -3.92
N GLU A 145 10.58 -1.26 -3.47
CA GLU A 145 10.59 0.20 -3.35
C GLU A 145 11.13 0.82 -4.65
N VAL A 146 10.27 1.53 -5.36
CA VAL A 146 10.62 2.10 -6.67
C VAL A 146 11.55 3.30 -6.54
N SER A 147 11.46 4.06 -5.44
CA SER A 147 12.35 5.21 -5.20
C SER A 147 13.82 4.80 -5.11
N GLU A 148 14.12 3.65 -4.50
CA GLU A 148 15.49 3.11 -4.44
C GLU A 148 15.99 2.72 -5.83
N ILE A 149 15.18 1.99 -6.60
CA ILE A 149 15.53 1.58 -7.97
C ILE A 149 15.78 2.81 -8.86
N TYR A 150 14.91 3.82 -8.76
CA TYR A 150 15.04 5.06 -9.53
C TYR A 150 16.31 5.83 -9.15
N HIS A 151 16.63 5.90 -7.87
CA HIS A 151 17.83 6.55 -7.37
C HIS A 151 19.10 5.88 -7.91
N ASP A 152 19.18 4.54 -7.83
CA ASP A 152 20.32 3.77 -8.33
C ASP A 152 20.48 3.92 -9.84
N PHE A 153 19.39 3.85 -10.59
CA PHE A 153 19.39 4.08 -12.03
C PHE A 153 19.89 5.48 -12.39
N LYS A 154 19.45 6.51 -11.66
CA LYS A 154 19.87 7.90 -11.88
C LYS A 154 21.38 8.08 -11.61
N ILE A 155 21.90 7.48 -10.53
CA ILE A 155 23.34 7.51 -10.21
C ILE A 155 24.13 6.82 -11.33
N GLU A 156 23.68 5.66 -11.80
CA GLU A 156 24.37 4.93 -12.88
C GLU A 156 24.41 5.75 -14.19
N LEU A 157 23.32 6.44 -14.55
CA LEU A 157 23.30 7.35 -15.70
C LEU A 157 24.28 8.50 -15.54
N ILE A 158 24.38 9.11 -14.36
CA ILE A 158 25.32 10.21 -14.08
C ILE A 158 26.75 9.70 -14.19
N ARG A 159 27.07 8.55 -13.62
CA ARG A 159 28.39 7.93 -13.74
C ARG A 159 28.78 7.68 -15.20
N LYS A 160 27.87 7.09 -15.99
CA LYS A 160 28.10 6.87 -17.43
C LYS A 160 28.30 8.18 -18.20
N ALA A 161 27.56 9.24 -17.86
CA ALA A 161 27.68 10.55 -18.50
C ALA A 161 29.01 11.27 -18.16
N LEU A 162 29.50 11.06 -16.94
CA LEU A 162 30.73 11.71 -16.45
C LEU A 162 32.00 10.88 -16.66
N TRP A 163 31.90 9.67 -17.27
CA TRP A 163 33.05 8.74 -17.47
C TRP A 163 33.77 8.38 -16.16
N ILE A 164 33.06 8.27 -15.06
CA ILE A 164 33.56 7.89 -13.73
C ILE A 164 33.22 6.44 -13.44
#